data_938b85bbb1d878ac5dd92d14affcaf18
#
_entry.id   938b85bbb1d878ac5dd92d14affcaf18
#
_cell.length_a   1.000
_cell.length_b   1.000
_cell.length_c   1.000
_cell.angle_alpha   90.00
_cell.angle_beta   90.00
_cell.angle_gamma   90.00
#
_symmetry.space_group_name_H-M   'P 1'
#
loop_
_entity.id
_entity.type
_entity.pdbx_description
1 polymer ?
#
loop_
_entity_poly.entity_id
_entity_poly.type
_entity_poly.pdbx_seq_one_letter_code
_entity_poly.pdbx_strand_id
1 'polypeptide(L)'
;MIKALLSLQAAPGAETASAGNAPLALLILLVAAVGWFGLRTLVRGMRAGKTEAAVRGSFNDFAREALINAAKIDGRVEASERTAITTALKEIGVDLDADTISAAFANARLSKDELIAYLRSKSSAFSREQKTWLLRTLLAVFVADGRFDESEHAALIDYTAAVGFDRQSAPDMLRGLARQFRRGNIT
;
A
#
# COMPACT_ATOMS: atom_id res chain seq x y z
N MET A 1 -3.79 -84.55 18.01
CA MET A 1 -3.49 -84.88 16.60
C MET A 1 -3.85 -83.67 15.78
N ILE A 2 -3.00 -83.37 14.82
CA ILE A 2 -3.14 -82.44 13.70
C ILE A 2 -2.64 -81.00 13.97
N LYS A 3 -1.45 -80.78 13.46
CA LYS A 3 -0.73 -79.49 13.26
C LYS A 3 -1.42 -78.69 12.19
N ALA A 4 -1.68 -77.47 12.43
CA ALA A 4 -1.99 -76.43 11.38
C ALA A 4 -0.83 -75.47 11.32
N LEU A 5 -0.12 -75.51 10.20
CA LEU A 5 0.92 -74.56 9.83
C LEU A 5 0.32 -73.18 9.56
N LEU A 6 0.73 -72.19 10.30
CA LEU A 6 0.56 -70.83 9.93
C LEU A 6 1.64 -70.44 8.90
N SER A 7 1.26 -70.35 7.65
CA SER A 7 2.09 -69.74 6.63
C SER A 7 2.01 -68.18 6.78
N LEU A 8 3.09 -67.61 7.24
CA LEU A 8 3.31 -66.20 7.29
C LEU A 8 3.55 -65.72 5.87
N GLN A 9 2.52 -65.09 5.29
CA GLN A 9 2.61 -64.43 3.97
C GLN A 9 3.24 -63.11 4.14
N ALA A 10 4.49 -62.96 3.70
CA ALA A 10 5.20 -61.70 3.64
C ALA A 10 4.50 -60.74 2.66
N ALA A 11 4.13 -59.59 3.12
CA ALA A 11 3.64 -58.52 2.27
C ALA A 11 4.79 -57.99 1.37
N PRO A 12 4.56 -57.82 0.07
CA PRO A 12 5.58 -57.26 -0.82
C PRO A 12 5.63 -55.74 -0.68
N GLY A 13 6.84 -55.25 -0.51
CA GLY A 13 7.26 -53.99 -1.12
C GLY A 13 6.67 -52.72 -0.56
N ALA A 14 7.26 -52.21 0.50
CA ALA A 14 7.34 -50.75 0.64
C ALA A 14 8.19 -50.24 -0.53
N GLU A 15 7.54 -49.71 -1.55
CA GLU A 15 8.23 -48.96 -2.60
C GLU A 15 9.02 -47.84 -1.93
N THR A 16 10.31 -47.93 -1.99
CA THR A 16 11.22 -46.85 -1.66
C THR A 16 10.91 -45.68 -2.59
N ALA A 17 10.18 -44.67 -2.07
CA ALA A 17 10.01 -43.43 -2.77
C ALA A 17 11.39 -42.91 -3.15
N SER A 18 11.64 -42.91 -4.47
CA SER A 18 12.89 -42.47 -5.09
C SER A 18 13.32 -41.13 -4.56
N ALA A 19 14.29 -41.12 -3.67
CA ALA A 19 14.91 -39.88 -3.12
C ALA A 19 15.64 -39.06 -4.19
N GLY A 20 15.63 -39.50 -5.46
CA GLY A 20 16.37 -38.87 -6.56
C GLY A 20 15.82 -37.51 -7.02
N ASN A 21 14.52 -37.22 -6.85
CA ASN A 21 13.89 -36.04 -7.42
C ASN A 21 13.57 -34.92 -6.40
N ALA A 22 13.74 -35.19 -5.11
CA ALA A 22 13.49 -34.22 -4.07
C ALA A 22 14.30 -32.89 -4.21
N PRO A 23 15.61 -32.93 -4.48
CA PRO A 23 16.40 -31.72 -4.68
C PRO A 23 15.98 -30.95 -5.95
N LEU A 24 15.56 -31.66 -6.99
CA LEU A 24 15.10 -31.04 -8.25
C LEU A 24 13.73 -30.36 -8.06
N ALA A 25 12.81 -31.01 -7.32
CA ALA A 25 11.51 -30.42 -6.98
C ALA A 25 11.67 -29.17 -6.11
N LEU A 26 12.61 -29.19 -5.16
CA LEU A 26 12.90 -28.06 -4.29
C LEU A 26 13.52 -26.89 -5.08
N LEU A 27 14.39 -27.19 -6.03
CA LEU A 27 14.98 -26.20 -6.94
C LEU A 27 13.91 -25.54 -7.83
N ILE A 28 12.97 -26.32 -8.39
CA ILE A 28 11.85 -25.81 -9.19
C ILE A 28 10.96 -24.90 -8.35
N LEU A 29 10.62 -25.29 -7.12
CA LEU A 29 9.84 -24.49 -6.19
C LEU A 29 10.54 -23.15 -5.87
N LEU A 30 11.84 -23.20 -5.62
CA LEU A 30 12.64 -22.01 -5.33
C LEU A 30 12.69 -21.07 -6.52
N VAL A 31 12.91 -21.57 -7.74
CA VAL A 31 12.90 -20.79 -8.98
C VAL A 31 11.50 -20.20 -9.22
N ALA A 32 10.44 -20.96 -9.00
CA ALA A 32 9.07 -20.48 -9.12
C ALA A 32 8.76 -19.38 -8.10
N ALA A 33 9.20 -19.53 -6.85
CA ALA A 33 9.02 -18.54 -5.80
C ALA A 33 9.79 -17.23 -6.10
N VAL A 34 11.06 -17.35 -6.53
CA VAL A 34 11.87 -16.19 -6.93
C VAL A 34 11.28 -15.52 -8.17
N GLY A 35 10.87 -16.29 -9.16
CA GLY A 35 10.20 -15.78 -10.36
C GLY A 35 8.88 -15.07 -10.03
N TRP A 36 8.06 -15.63 -9.15
CA TRP A 36 6.83 -15.02 -8.67
C TRP A 36 7.08 -13.71 -7.92
N PHE A 37 8.07 -13.70 -7.03
CA PHE A 37 8.44 -12.50 -6.28
C PHE A 37 9.00 -11.41 -7.20
N GLY A 38 9.87 -11.78 -8.15
CA GLY A 38 10.40 -10.87 -9.17
C GLY A 38 9.31 -10.32 -10.08
N LEU A 39 8.37 -11.15 -10.54
CA LEU A 39 7.23 -10.72 -11.36
C LEU A 39 6.31 -9.77 -10.58
N ARG A 40 6.04 -10.07 -9.31
CA ARG A 40 5.22 -9.22 -8.44
C ARG A 40 5.86 -7.84 -8.22
N THR A 41 7.17 -7.76 -8.01
CA THR A 41 7.89 -6.49 -7.86
C THR A 41 7.93 -5.71 -9.18
N LEU A 42 8.10 -6.40 -10.31
CA LEU A 42 8.09 -5.79 -11.64
C LEU A 42 6.71 -5.20 -11.97
N VAL A 43 5.63 -5.96 -11.72
CA VAL A 43 4.25 -5.48 -11.94
C VAL A 43 3.91 -4.28 -11.06
N ARG A 44 4.36 -4.30 -9.80
CA ARG A 44 4.20 -3.14 -8.90
C ARG A 44 4.92 -1.90 -9.44
N GLY A 45 6.18 -2.05 -9.84
CA GLY A 45 6.96 -0.97 -10.44
C GLY A 45 6.31 -0.41 -11.73
N MET A 46 5.77 -1.28 -12.58
CA MET A 46 5.09 -0.86 -13.82
C MET A 46 3.77 -0.13 -13.55
N ARG A 47 3.01 -0.51 -12.50
CA ARG A 47 1.79 0.21 -12.13
C ARG A 47 2.12 1.60 -11.59
N ALA A 48 3.06 1.71 -10.66
CA ALA A 48 3.52 3.00 -10.16
C ALA A 48 4.04 3.89 -11.29
N GLY A 49 4.84 3.34 -12.22
CA GLY A 49 5.35 4.06 -13.37
C GLY A 49 4.28 4.48 -14.39
N LYS A 50 3.22 3.66 -14.60
CA LYS A 50 2.09 4.06 -15.47
C LYS A 50 1.28 5.18 -14.86
N THR A 51 1.01 5.13 -13.55
CA THR A 51 0.36 6.22 -12.82
C THR A 51 1.21 7.48 -12.88
N GLU A 52 2.53 7.34 -12.74
CA GLU A 52 3.50 8.43 -12.90
C GLU A 52 3.45 9.08 -14.29
N ALA A 53 3.40 8.29 -15.35
CA ALA A 53 3.32 8.79 -16.73
C ALA A 53 1.97 9.48 -17.01
N ALA A 54 0.89 9.04 -16.39
CA ALA A 54 -0.45 9.63 -16.53
C ALA A 54 -0.59 10.98 -15.80
N VAL A 55 0.18 11.17 -14.71
CA VAL A 55 0.17 12.43 -13.94
C VAL A 55 1.19 13.39 -14.55
N ARG A 56 0.72 14.36 -15.28
CA ARG A 56 1.55 15.39 -15.95
C ARG A 56 2.13 16.43 -14.97
N GLY A 57 2.80 15.99 -13.93
CA GLY A 57 3.75 16.80 -13.16
C GLY A 57 3.20 17.99 -12.35
N SER A 58 1.89 18.24 -12.29
CA SER A 58 1.35 19.25 -11.39
C SER A 58 1.21 18.71 -9.96
N PHE A 59 1.43 19.56 -8.98
CA PHE A 59 1.19 19.20 -7.58
C PHE A 59 -0.25 18.78 -7.32
N ASN A 60 -1.21 19.40 -8.00
CA ASN A 60 -2.63 19.12 -7.85
C ASN A 60 -2.98 17.68 -8.26
N ASP A 61 -2.44 17.22 -9.40
CA ASP A 61 -2.62 15.84 -9.86
C ASP A 61 -1.94 14.84 -8.94
N PHE A 62 -0.74 15.19 -8.48
CA PHE A 62 0.00 14.37 -7.51
C PHE A 62 -0.76 14.24 -6.18
N ALA A 63 -1.27 15.34 -5.65
CA ALA A 63 -2.02 15.35 -4.41
C ALA A 63 -3.33 14.57 -4.52
N ARG A 64 -4.07 14.78 -5.61
CA ARG A 64 -5.30 14.02 -5.89
C ARG A 64 -5.05 12.52 -5.89
N GLU A 65 -4.06 12.07 -6.64
CA GLU A 65 -3.74 10.65 -6.76
C GLU A 65 -3.27 10.06 -5.42
N ALA A 66 -2.44 10.80 -4.69
CA ALA A 66 -1.96 10.38 -3.38
C ALA A 66 -3.09 10.25 -2.35
N LEU A 67 -3.96 11.25 -2.25
CA LEU A 67 -5.07 11.26 -1.29
C LEU A 67 -6.10 10.16 -1.56
N ILE A 68 -6.50 9.98 -2.82
CA ILE A 68 -7.49 8.99 -3.21
C ILE A 68 -6.98 7.56 -2.98
N ASN A 69 -5.71 7.28 -3.33
CA ASN A 69 -5.14 5.94 -3.10
C ASN A 69 -4.85 5.69 -1.61
N ALA A 70 -4.46 6.70 -0.84
CA ALA A 70 -4.23 6.56 0.59
C ALA A 70 -5.52 6.23 1.35
N ALA A 71 -6.63 6.91 1.05
CA ALA A 71 -7.92 6.63 1.67
C ALA A 71 -8.46 5.22 1.36
N LYS A 72 -7.98 4.59 0.29
CA LYS A 72 -8.42 3.25 -0.10
C LYS A 72 -7.50 2.13 0.40
N ILE A 73 -6.56 2.44 1.27
CA ILE A 73 -5.52 1.49 1.68
C ILE A 73 -6.08 0.28 2.46
N ASP A 74 -7.15 0.48 3.19
CA ASP A 74 -7.91 -0.55 3.92
C ASP A 74 -8.99 -1.23 3.07
N GLY A 75 -9.18 -0.78 1.82
CA GLY A 75 -10.15 -1.30 0.86
C GLY A 75 -11.52 -0.64 0.95
N ARG A 76 -11.74 0.28 1.89
CA ARG A 76 -12.98 1.04 2.07
C ARG A 76 -12.66 2.53 2.06
N VAL A 77 -13.63 3.32 1.65
CA VAL A 77 -13.55 4.78 1.76
C VAL A 77 -14.83 5.26 2.46
N GLU A 78 -14.67 5.76 3.65
CA GLU A 78 -15.77 6.30 4.44
C GLU A 78 -16.30 7.63 3.84
N ALA A 79 -17.56 7.96 4.12
CA ALA A 79 -18.14 9.22 3.60
C ALA A 79 -17.42 10.46 4.14
N SER A 80 -16.95 10.41 5.38
CA SER A 80 -16.16 11.45 6.04
C SER A 80 -14.81 11.67 5.36
N GLU A 81 -14.07 10.61 5.03
CA GLU A 81 -12.81 10.67 4.31
C GLU A 81 -12.99 11.25 2.90
N ARG A 82 -14.04 10.78 2.19
CA ARG A 82 -14.38 11.31 0.86
C ARG A 82 -14.64 12.82 0.92
N THR A 83 -15.39 13.26 1.93
CA THR A 83 -15.67 14.69 2.14
C THR A 83 -14.40 15.46 2.46
N ALA A 84 -13.53 14.94 3.34
CA ALA A 84 -12.26 15.57 3.67
C ALA A 84 -11.35 15.71 2.45
N ILE A 85 -11.24 14.66 1.61
CA ILE A 85 -10.45 14.70 0.37
C ILE A 85 -11.01 15.75 -0.61
N THR A 86 -12.32 15.73 -0.84
CA THR A 86 -12.96 16.67 -1.77
C THR A 86 -12.77 18.11 -1.33
N THR A 87 -12.93 18.40 -0.02
CA THR A 87 -12.70 19.71 0.55
C THR A 87 -11.26 20.16 0.37
N ALA A 88 -10.30 19.31 0.72
CA ALA A 88 -8.88 19.63 0.59
C ALA A 88 -8.44 19.83 -0.87
N LEU A 89 -8.94 19.03 -1.79
CA LEU A 89 -8.65 19.21 -3.23
C LEU A 89 -9.20 20.54 -3.75
N LYS A 90 -10.36 20.96 -3.27
CA LYS A 90 -10.95 22.25 -3.62
C LYS A 90 -10.11 23.43 -3.12
N GLU A 91 -9.48 23.32 -1.94
CA GLU A 91 -8.57 24.35 -1.40
C GLU A 91 -7.37 24.62 -2.33
N ILE A 92 -6.87 23.61 -3.04
CA ILE A 92 -5.77 23.75 -4.00
C ILE A 92 -6.25 24.01 -5.44
N GLY A 93 -7.54 24.30 -5.64
CA GLY A 93 -8.11 24.64 -6.94
C GLY A 93 -8.48 23.42 -7.81
N VAL A 94 -8.60 22.23 -7.21
CA VAL A 94 -9.09 21.03 -7.88
C VAL A 94 -10.55 20.84 -7.51
N ASP A 95 -11.45 21.35 -8.36
CA ASP A 95 -12.89 21.14 -8.20
C ASP A 95 -13.31 19.93 -9.02
N LEU A 96 -13.78 18.88 -8.34
CA LEU A 96 -14.21 17.64 -8.95
C LEU A 96 -15.72 17.46 -8.69
N ASP A 97 -16.47 17.19 -9.75
CA ASP A 97 -17.86 16.78 -9.61
C ASP A 97 -17.98 15.39 -8.97
N ALA A 98 -19.20 15.03 -8.54
CA ALA A 98 -19.45 13.80 -7.82
C ALA A 98 -19.15 12.55 -8.65
N ASP A 99 -19.35 12.59 -9.96
CA ASP A 99 -19.09 11.46 -10.84
C ASP A 99 -17.60 11.28 -11.08
N THR A 100 -16.87 12.37 -11.31
CA THR A 100 -15.41 12.34 -11.46
C THR A 100 -14.71 11.83 -10.21
N ILE A 101 -15.13 12.28 -9.01
CA ILE A 101 -14.53 11.80 -7.76
C ILE A 101 -14.86 10.32 -7.51
N SER A 102 -16.10 9.89 -7.82
CA SER A 102 -16.50 8.49 -7.70
C SER A 102 -15.72 7.60 -8.66
N ALA A 103 -15.52 8.03 -9.90
CA ALA A 103 -14.69 7.34 -10.86
C ALA A 103 -13.22 7.27 -10.41
N ALA A 104 -12.68 8.34 -9.83
CA ALA A 104 -11.32 8.37 -9.31
C ALA A 104 -11.13 7.36 -8.18
N PHE A 105 -12.06 7.27 -7.22
CA PHE A 105 -12.04 6.23 -6.18
C PHE A 105 -12.19 4.81 -6.75
N ALA A 106 -13.07 4.60 -7.73
CA ALA A 106 -13.24 3.30 -8.38
C ALA A 106 -11.96 2.83 -9.08
N ASN A 107 -11.18 3.76 -9.64
CA ASN A 107 -9.95 3.50 -10.37
C ASN A 107 -8.69 3.45 -9.48
N ALA A 108 -8.76 3.89 -8.23
CA ALA A 108 -7.67 3.80 -7.28
C ALA A 108 -7.28 2.33 -7.01
N ARG A 109 -6.03 1.97 -7.29
CA ARG A 109 -5.55 0.58 -7.25
C ARG A 109 -4.14 0.44 -6.69
N LEU A 110 -3.51 1.53 -6.26
CA LEU A 110 -2.17 1.44 -5.69
C LEU A 110 -2.27 0.78 -4.31
N SER A 111 -1.47 -0.27 -4.11
CA SER A 111 -1.21 -0.80 -2.78
C SER A 111 -0.36 0.20 -1.99
N LYS A 112 -0.25 -0.01 -0.67
CA LYS A 112 0.61 0.83 0.19
C LYS A 112 2.02 0.97 -0.37
N ASP A 113 2.65 -0.13 -0.79
CA ASP A 113 4.03 -0.12 -1.31
C ASP A 113 4.13 0.62 -2.64
N GLU A 114 3.13 0.47 -3.51
CA GLU A 114 3.06 1.18 -4.79
C GLU A 114 2.84 2.67 -4.58
N LEU A 115 2.03 3.06 -3.60
CA LEU A 115 1.84 4.46 -3.23
C LEU A 115 3.13 5.06 -2.64
N ILE A 116 3.85 4.34 -1.78
CA ILE A 116 5.16 4.76 -1.28
C ILE A 116 6.15 4.99 -2.43
N ALA A 117 6.20 4.09 -3.41
CA ALA A 117 7.04 4.23 -4.58
C ALA A 117 6.65 5.45 -5.42
N TYR A 118 5.35 5.66 -5.64
CA TYR A 118 4.81 6.82 -6.33
C TYR A 118 5.18 8.14 -5.63
N LEU A 119 4.93 8.24 -4.31
CA LEU A 119 5.29 9.42 -3.52
C LEU A 119 6.79 9.74 -3.61
N ARG A 120 7.64 8.73 -3.50
CA ARG A 120 9.10 8.87 -3.58
C ARG A 120 9.55 9.37 -4.96
N SER A 121 8.97 8.84 -6.03
CA SER A 121 9.36 9.18 -7.40
C SER A 121 9.09 10.64 -7.76
N LYS A 122 8.06 11.24 -7.15
CA LYS A 122 7.62 12.62 -7.45
C LYS A 122 8.07 13.66 -6.43
N SER A 123 8.42 13.22 -5.23
CA SER A 123 8.65 14.14 -4.10
C SER A 123 9.74 15.20 -4.36
N SER A 124 10.74 14.90 -5.18
CA SER A 124 11.81 15.87 -5.49
C SER A 124 11.34 17.09 -6.28
N ALA A 125 10.20 16.99 -6.99
CA ALA A 125 9.65 18.08 -7.80
C ALA A 125 8.87 19.13 -6.98
N PHE A 126 8.57 18.85 -5.70
CA PHE A 126 7.67 19.68 -4.90
C PHE A 126 8.38 20.39 -3.75
N SER A 127 7.86 21.56 -3.41
CA SER A 127 8.37 22.36 -2.30
C SER A 127 8.10 21.69 -0.94
N ARG A 128 8.80 22.15 0.10
CA ARG A 128 8.59 21.64 1.47
C ARG A 128 7.16 21.94 1.95
N GLU A 129 6.62 23.09 1.58
CA GLU A 129 5.25 23.53 1.91
C GLU A 129 4.21 22.60 1.28
N GLN A 130 4.38 22.26 0.00
CA GLN A 130 3.51 21.33 -0.72
C GLN A 130 3.54 19.93 -0.09
N LYS A 131 4.71 19.42 0.26
CA LYS A 131 4.85 18.14 0.96
C LYS A 131 4.20 18.17 2.35
N THR A 132 4.38 19.23 3.08
CA THR A 132 3.77 19.41 4.41
C THR A 132 2.26 19.51 4.31
N TRP A 133 1.74 20.22 3.31
CA TRP A 133 0.30 20.29 3.02
C TRP A 133 -0.25 18.89 2.76
N LEU A 134 0.39 18.11 1.89
CA LEU A 134 -0.04 16.74 1.58
C LEU A 134 -0.11 15.85 2.83
N LEU A 135 0.94 15.87 3.66
CA LEU A 135 0.98 15.05 4.88
C LEU A 135 -0.07 15.48 5.91
N ARG A 136 -0.32 16.80 6.01
CA ARG A 136 -1.37 17.34 6.87
C ARG A 136 -2.75 16.90 6.40
N THR A 137 -2.99 16.94 5.10
CA THR A 137 -4.24 16.50 4.50
C THR A 137 -4.44 14.98 4.66
N LEU A 138 -3.40 14.16 4.46
CA LEU A 138 -3.45 12.72 4.72
C LEU A 138 -3.82 12.42 6.18
N LEU A 139 -3.21 13.13 7.13
CA LEU A 139 -3.60 12.99 8.54
C LEU A 139 -5.07 13.39 8.77
N ALA A 140 -5.53 14.49 8.17
CA ALA A 140 -6.93 14.93 8.30
C ALA A 140 -7.91 13.91 7.71
N VAL A 141 -7.57 13.28 6.59
CA VAL A 141 -8.36 12.21 5.96
C VAL A 141 -8.44 11.00 6.88
N PHE A 142 -7.32 10.50 7.38
CA PHE A 142 -7.26 9.33 8.26
C PHE A 142 -8.00 9.53 9.60
N VAL A 143 -8.10 10.75 10.11
CA VAL A 143 -8.85 11.02 11.36
C VAL A 143 -10.28 11.48 11.10
N ALA A 144 -10.74 11.53 9.85
CA ALA A 144 -12.04 12.11 9.49
C ALA A 144 -13.25 11.34 10.03
N ASP A 145 -13.10 10.04 10.25
CA ASP A 145 -14.13 9.19 10.87
C ASP A 145 -14.08 9.19 12.42
N GLY A 146 -13.12 9.94 13.00
CA GLY A 146 -12.90 10.01 14.45
C GLY A 146 -12.06 8.87 15.00
N ARG A 147 -11.52 8.01 14.16
CA ARG A 147 -10.57 6.92 14.50
C ARG A 147 -9.23 7.21 13.85
N PHE A 148 -8.20 6.64 14.41
CA PHE A 148 -6.85 6.68 13.83
C PHE A 148 -6.15 5.40 14.28
N ASP A 149 -6.17 4.43 13.42
CA ASP A 149 -5.67 3.12 13.77
C ASP A 149 -4.15 2.98 13.58
N GLU A 150 -3.58 1.85 14.04
CA GLU A 150 -2.15 1.62 13.97
C GLU A 150 -1.66 1.46 12.52
N SER A 151 -2.49 0.95 11.62
CA SER A 151 -2.13 0.76 10.22
C SER A 151 -2.03 2.10 9.47
N GLU A 152 -2.95 3.02 9.73
CA GLU A 152 -2.95 4.39 9.22
C GLU A 152 -1.77 5.19 9.77
N HIS A 153 -1.51 5.05 11.07
CA HIS A 153 -0.34 5.68 11.70
C HIS A 153 0.98 5.19 11.08
N ALA A 154 1.13 3.88 10.91
CA ALA A 154 2.31 3.30 10.26
C ALA A 154 2.42 3.74 8.78
N ALA A 155 1.29 3.79 8.06
CA ALA A 155 1.27 4.26 6.68
C ALA A 155 1.71 5.73 6.58
N LEU A 156 1.22 6.58 7.46
CA LEU A 156 1.56 8.01 7.46
C LEU A 156 3.04 8.27 7.75
N ILE A 157 3.66 7.48 8.65
CA ILE A 157 5.12 7.52 8.87
C ILE A 157 5.87 7.14 7.59
N ASP A 158 5.45 6.07 6.92
CA ASP A 158 6.08 5.61 5.68
C ASP A 158 5.93 6.64 4.55
N TYR A 159 4.76 7.29 4.44
CA TYR A 159 4.51 8.37 3.46
C TYR A 159 5.35 9.60 3.77
N THR A 160 5.52 9.95 5.05
CA THR A 160 6.39 11.05 5.47
C THR A 160 7.83 10.82 5.02
N ALA A 161 8.34 9.62 5.20
CA ALA A 161 9.67 9.25 4.70
C ALA A 161 9.73 9.22 3.17
N ALA A 162 8.68 8.77 2.49
CA ALA A 162 8.61 8.70 1.03
C ALA A 162 8.66 10.08 0.37
N VAL A 163 8.03 11.09 0.97
CA VAL A 163 8.11 12.47 0.45
C VAL A 163 9.39 13.21 0.85
N GLY A 164 10.32 12.54 1.52
CA GLY A 164 11.68 13.04 1.78
C GLY A 164 11.86 13.77 3.11
N PHE A 165 10.97 13.57 4.08
CA PHE A 165 11.23 13.95 5.46
C PHE A 165 11.97 12.83 6.20
N ASP A 166 12.73 13.19 7.22
CA ASP A 166 13.44 12.21 8.02
C ASP A 166 12.46 11.29 8.79
N ARG A 167 12.66 9.99 8.65
CA ARG A 167 11.81 8.98 9.29
C ARG A 167 11.84 9.05 10.81
N GLN A 168 12.96 9.43 11.39
CA GLN A 168 13.11 9.52 12.86
C GLN A 168 12.35 10.72 13.43
N SER A 169 12.29 11.82 12.69
CA SER A 169 11.54 13.02 13.08
C SER A 169 10.05 12.97 12.70
N ALA A 170 9.63 12.01 11.84
CA ALA A 170 8.26 11.90 11.38
C ALA A 170 7.23 11.82 12.51
N PRO A 171 7.39 10.99 13.57
CA PRO A 171 6.42 10.92 14.66
C PRO A 171 6.25 12.25 15.41
N ASP A 172 7.32 13.02 15.57
CA ASP A 172 7.26 14.33 16.23
C ASP A 172 6.58 15.37 15.35
N MET A 173 6.87 15.37 14.07
CA MET A 173 6.24 16.23 13.09
C MET A 173 4.73 15.95 13.01
N LEU A 174 4.32 14.68 12.93
CA LEU A 174 2.93 14.29 12.88
C LEU A 174 2.18 14.63 14.16
N ARG A 175 2.80 14.46 15.34
CA ARG A 175 2.25 14.93 16.62
C ARG A 175 2.08 16.45 16.64
N GLY A 176 3.01 17.19 16.04
CA GLY A 176 2.91 18.63 15.85
C GLY A 176 1.70 19.00 15.01
N LEU A 177 1.52 18.37 13.86
CA LEU A 177 0.38 18.58 12.97
C LEU A 177 -0.96 18.22 13.65
N ALA A 178 -1.02 17.09 14.33
CA ALA A 178 -2.23 16.66 15.06
C ALA A 178 -2.62 17.64 16.20
N ARG A 179 -1.64 18.26 16.86
CA ARG A 179 -1.91 19.33 17.87
C ARG A 179 -2.46 20.59 17.23
N GLN A 180 -1.96 20.99 16.06
CA GLN A 180 -2.46 22.14 15.31
C GLN A 180 -3.89 21.89 14.84
N PHE A 181 -4.17 20.68 14.35
CA PHE A 181 -5.51 20.25 13.94
C PHE A 181 -6.52 20.37 15.10
N ARG A 182 -6.18 19.84 16.28
CA ARG A 182 -7.05 19.95 17.48
C ARG A 182 -7.26 21.37 17.99
N ARG A 183 -6.39 22.32 17.68
CA ARG A 183 -6.50 23.73 18.07
C ARG A 183 -7.33 24.54 17.09
N GLY A 184 -7.86 23.95 16.02
CA GLY A 184 -8.61 24.67 15.00
C GLY A 184 -7.78 25.62 14.14
N ASN A 185 -6.44 25.57 14.24
CA ASN A 185 -5.55 26.39 13.40
C ASN A 185 -5.38 25.83 11.98
N ILE A 186 -6.17 24.81 11.66
CA ILE A 186 -6.17 24.13 10.37
C ILE A 186 -7.65 23.92 10.03
N THR A 187 -8.17 24.76 9.20
CA THR A 187 -9.43 24.58 8.47
C THR A 187 -9.11 24.02 7.12
#